data_ef69649f5af9f6f2fac5d5e6038b64c9
#
_entry.id   ef69649f5af9f6f2fac5d5e6038b64c9
#
_cell.length_a   1.000
_cell.length_b   1.000
_cell.length_c   1.000
_cell.angle_alpha   90.00
_cell.angle_beta   90.00
_cell.angle_gamma   90.00
#
_symmetry.space_group_name_H-M   'P 1'
#
loop_
_entity.id
_entity.type
_entity.pdbx_description
1 polymer ?
#
loop_
_entity_poly.entity_id
_entity_poly.type
_entity_poly.pdbx_seq_one_letter_code
_entity_poly.pdbx_strand_id
1 'polypeptide(L)'
;METNIGKKTKGRKRHIVVDILGRLLSVNVHAANVHDTKSGIIVAKQAFEKYPSIKKFCADAGYRGTFINDIKNQISLDVGISEKIKPHSWQNIPWRWVVERTFSWLNHSRRLSKDYEISSTSSTTMIIISHIHTLLCRL
;
A
#
# COMPACT_ATOMS: atom_id res chain seq x y z
N MET A 1 4.71 14.06 -7.18
CA MET A 1 3.31 13.65 -7.38
C MET A 1 2.45 14.87 -7.18
N GLU A 2 2.04 15.47 -8.26
CA GLU A 2 1.14 16.62 -8.20
C GLU A 2 -0.21 16.15 -7.68
N THR A 3 -0.64 16.75 -6.59
CA THR A 3 -2.00 16.65 -6.11
C THR A 3 -2.90 17.33 -7.12
N ASN A 4 -3.47 16.56 -8.04
CA ASN A 4 -4.53 17.05 -8.91
C ASN A 4 -5.80 17.32 -8.08
N ILE A 5 -5.77 18.42 -7.35
CA ILE A 5 -6.95 19.02 -6.76
C ILE A 5 -7.80 19.53 -7.94
N GLY A 6 -8.80 18.77 -8.34
CA GLY A 6 -9.76 19.21 -9.34
C GLY A 6 -10.23 18.18 -10.36
N LYS A 7 -9.52 17.08 -10.59
CA LYS A 7 -10.06 15.99 -11.41
C LYS A 7 -10.97 15.10 -10.57
N LYS A 8 -12.27 15.11 -10.82
CA LYS A 8 -13.22 14.07 -10.39
C LYS A 8 -12.79 12.73 -11.01
N THR A 9 -11.76 12.10 -10.46
CA THR A 9 -11.29 10.80 -10.92
C THR A 9 -12.28 9.76 -10.42
N LYS A 10 -13.12 9.27 -11.31
CA LYS A 10 -13.91 8.06 -11.07
C LYS A 10 -12.92 6.89 -11.01
N GLY A 11 -12.76 6.28 -9.87
CA GLY A 11 -11.86 5.15 -9.70
C GLY A 11 -11.67 4.78 -8.24
N ARG A 12 -10.91 3.73 -8.01
CA ARG A 12 -10.53 3.26 -6.69
C ARG A 12 -9.02 3.29 -6.52
N LYS A 13 -8.59 3.55 -5.30
CA LYS A 13 -7.19 3.44 -4.89
C LYS A 13 -6.98 2.15 -4.12
N ARG A 14 -5.82 1.55 -4.30
CA ARG A 14 -5.39 0.32 -3.62
C ARG A 14 -4.25 0.68 -2.67
N HIS A 15 -4.45 0.42 -1.38
CA HIS A 15 -3.39 0.52 -0.37
C HIS A 15 -3.02 -0.87 0.09
N ILE A 16 -1.74 -1.16 0.13
CA ILE A 16 -1.21 -2.45 0.55
C ILE A 16 -0.15 -2.29 1.63
N VAL A 17 -0.08 -3.25 2.52
CA VAL A 17 1.05 -3.45 3.42
C VAL A 17 1.70 -4.77 3.03
N VAL A 18 2.99 -4.74 2.83
CA VAL A 18 3.80 -5.90 2.46
C VAL A 18 4.96 -6.08 3.43
N ASP A 19 5.41 -7.32 3.59
CA ASP A 19 6.64 -7.60 4.31
C ASP A 19 7.88 -7.33 3.43
N ILE A 20 9.06 -7.52 3.98
CA ILE A 20 10.34 -7.29 3.30
C ILE A 20 10.54 -8.17 2.05
N LEU A 21 9.80 -9.27 1.93
CA LEU A 21 9.82 -10.17 0.77
C LEU A 21 8.75 -9.81 -0.27
N GLY A 22 7.92 -8.81 -0.01
CA GLY A 22 6.82 -8.39 -0.88
C GLY A 22 5.55 -9.22 -0.72
N ARG A 23 5.43 -10.00 0.36
CA ARG A 23 4.21 -10.75 0.65
C ARG A 23 3.15 -9.82 1.24
N LEU A 24 1.94 -9.92 0.73
CA LEU A 24 0.81 -9.07 1.13
C LEU A 24 0.34 -9.43 2.53
N LEU A 25 0.41 -8.47 3.45
CA LEU A 25 -0.08 -8.60 4.82
C LEU A 25 -1.50 -8.05 4.96
N SER A 26 -1.79 -6.95 4.29
CA SER A 26 -3.10 -6.30 4.31
C SER A 26 -3.32 -5.52 3.03
N VAL A 27 -4.58 -5.38 2.64
CA VAL A 27 -5.02 -4.58 1.50
C VAL A 27 -6.32 -3.86 1.80
N ASN A 28 -6.42 -2.62 1.38
CA ASN A 28 -7.63 -1.82 1.42
C ASN A 28 -7.88 -1.15 0.08
N VAL A 29 -9.10 -1.28 -0.42
CA VAL A 29 -9.56 -0.65 -1.66
C VAL A 29 -10.66 0.33 -1.32
N HIS A 30 -10.51 1.56 -1.73
CA HIS A 30 -11.46 2.63 -1.46
C HIS A 30 -11.64 3.57 -2.64
N ALA A 31 -12.68 4.41 -2.59
CA ALA A 31 -12.92 5.41 -3.62
C ALA A 31 -11.75 6.42 -3.71
N ALA A 32 -11.45 6.87 -4.92
CA ALA A 32 -10.30 7.74 -5.18
C ALA A 32 -10.37 9.12 -4.50
N ASN A 33 -11.56 9.54 -4.06
CA ASN A 33 -11.78 10.80 -3.33
C ASN A 33 -11.42 10.75 -1.84
N VAL A 34 -11.17 9.56 -1.29
CA VAL A 34 -10.76 9.40 0.11
C VAL A 34 -9.27 9.73 0.24
N HIS A 35 -8.91 10.43 1.30
CA HIS A 35 -7.53 10.84 1.55
C HIS A 35 -6.63 9.64 1.87
N ASP A 36 -5.44 9.60 1.28
CA ASP A 36 -4.51 8.46 1.38
C ASP A 36 -4.08 8.15 2.81
N THR A 37 -3.90 9.18 3.65
CA THR A 37 -3.51 9.00 5.05
C THR A 37 -4.55 8.23 5.86
N LYS A 38 -5.84 8.49 5.66
CA LYS A 38 -6.92 7.77 6.37
C LYS A 38 -6.92 6.28 6.00
N SER A 39 -6.79 5.98 4.73
CA SER A 39 -6.76 4.60 4.24
C SER A 39 -5.46 3.88 4.63
N GLY A 40 -4.35 4.60 4.67
CA GLY A 40 -3.08 4.08 5.14
C GLY A 40 -3.15 3.62 6.60
N ILE A 41 -3.79 4.39 7.47
CA ILE A 41 -3.99 4.01 8.89
C ILE A 41 -4.83 2.74 9.01
N ILE A 42 -5.93 2.65 8.27
CA ILE A 42 -6.81 1.49 8.29
C ILE A 42 -6.05 0.22 7.89
N VAL A 43 -5.32 0.26 6.79
CA VAL A 43 -4.59 -0.91 6.29
C VAL A 43 -3.43 -1.30 7.21
N ALA A 44 -2.76 -0.32 7.83
CA ALA A 44 -1.71 -0.57 8.81
C ALA A 44 -2.25 -1.22 10.10
N LYS A 45 -3.40 -0.75 10.60
CA LYS A 45 -4.08 -1.38 11.74
C LYS A 45 -4.48 -2.82 11.45
N GLN A 46 -5.09 -3.08 10.30
CA GLN A 46 -5.46 -4.43 9.87
C GLN A 46 -4.24 -5.36 9.78
N ALA A 47 -3.11 -4.86 9.27
CA ALA A 47 -1.87 -5.62 9.22
C ALA A 47 -1.35 -5.94 10.62
N PHE A 48 -1.35 -4.97 11.53
CA PHE A 48 -0.86 -5.16 12.90
C PHE A 48 -1.77 -6.09 13.72
N GLU A 49 -3.08 -6.01 13.55
CA GLU A 49 -4.04 -6.92 14.19
C GLU A 49 -3.81 -8.39 13.78
N LYS A 50 -3.50 -8.62 12.50
CA LYS A 50 -3.18 -9.96 12.00
C LYS A 50 -1.78 -10.44 12.40
N TYR A 51 -0.83 -9.51 12.43
CA TYR A 51 0.60 -9.80 12.64
C TYR A 51 1.19 -8.89 13.72
N PRO A 52 0.92 -9.16 15.00
CA PRO A 52 1.42 -8.34 16.12
C PRO A 52 2.96 -8.30 16.23
N SER A 53 3.65 -9.18 15.51
CA SER A 53 5.11 -9.23 15.42
C SER A 53 5.73 -8.09 14.58
N ILE A 54 4.92 -7.28 13.90
CA ILE A 54 5.40 -6.11 13.17
C ILE A 54 6.07 -5.14 14.13
N LYS A 55 7.33 -4.78 13.85
CA LYS A 55 8.13 -3.89 14.71
C LYS A 55 8.16 -2.45 14.21
N LYS A 56 8.00 -2.24 12.90
CA LYS A 56 8.09 -0.93 12.28
C LYS A 56 7.37 -0.91 10.94
N PHE A 57 6.77 0.22 10.60
CA PHE A 57 6.27 0.49 9.26
C PHE A 57 7.22 1.39 8.49
N CYS A 58 7.30 1.19 7.18
CA CYS A 58 7.97 2.09 6.25
C CYS A 58 6.95 2.58 5.22
N ALA A 59 6.91 3.88 5.00
CA ALA A 59 6.00 4.52 4.07
C ALA A 59 6.73 5.54 3.20
N ASP A 60 6.12 5.94 2.09
CA ASP A 60 6.70 6.99 1.26
C ASP A 60 6.39 8.40 1.81
N ALA A 61 6.99 9.42 1.18
CA ALA A 61 6.87 10.80 1.63
C ALA A 61 5.42 11.34 1.63
N GLY A 62 4.51 10.72 0.88
CA GLY A 62 3.08 11.10 0.86
C GLY A 62 2.34 10.85 2.17
N TYR A 63 2.92 10.02 3.05
CA TYR A 63 2.34 9.67 4.35
C TYR A 63 2.93 10.47 5.53
N ARG A 64 3.65 11.56 5.27
CA ARG A 64 4.17 12.43 6.34
C ARG A 64 3.06 13.09 7.14
N GLY A 65 3.37 13.44 8.38
CA GLY A 65 2.50 14.20 9.27
C GLY A 65 1.49 13.33 10.00
N THR A 66 0.22 13.47 9.68
CA THR A 66 -0.89 12.83 10.41
C THR A 66 -0.75 11.31 10.51
N PHE A 67 -0.32 10.65 9.43
CA PHE A 67 -0.15 9.19 9.42
C PHE A 67 0.86 8.72 10.48
N ILE A 68 2.01 9.39 10.59
CA ILE A 68 3.05 9.03 11.57
C ILE A 68 2.51 9.15 12.99
N ASN A 69 1.85 10.27 13.29
CA ASN A 69 1.29 10.55 14.60
C ASN A 69 0.19 9.55 14.97
N ASP A 70 -0.69 9.24 14.03
CA ASP A 70 -1.79 8.32 14.24
C ASP A 70 -1.31 6.88 14.45
N ILE A 71 -0.32 6.42 13.70
CA ILE A 71 0.30 5.11 13.91
C ILE A 71 0.96 5.04 15.28
N LYS A 72 1.69 6.09 15.66
CA LYS A 72 2.34 6.16 16.98
C LYS A 72 1.31 6.14 18.12
N ASN A 73 0.24 6.89 17.99
CA ASN A 73 -0.81 7.00 19.02
C ASN A 73 -1.68 5.74 19.10
N GLN A 74 -2.02 5.11 17.98
CA GLN A 74 -2.97 4.00 17.94
C GLN A 74 -2.30 2.63 18.04
N ILE A 75 -1.08 2.49 17.53
CA ILE A 75 -0.38 1.20 17.41
C ILE A 75 0.92 1.19 18.22
N SER A 76 1.42 2.37 18.63
CA SER A 76 2.68 2.54 19.38
C SER A 76 3.91 2.04 18.60
N LEU A 77 3.88 2.12 17.28
CA LEU A 77 4.99 1.75 16.40
C LEU A 77 5.60 2.96 15.70
N ASP A 78 6.88 2.86 15.39
CA ASP A 78 7.58 3.87 14.60
C ASP A 78 7.33 3.69 13.11
N VAL A 79 7.26 4.81 12.41
CA VAL A 79 7.14 4.86 10.94
C VAL A 79 8.38 5.48 10.35
N GLY A 80 9.09 4.73 9.50
CA GLY A 80 10.16 5.25 8.66
C GLY A 80 9.58 5.85 7.38
N ILE A 81 9.96 7.06 7.05
CA ILE A 81 9.56 7.72 5.79
C ILE A 81 10.71 7.65 4.79
N SER A 82 10.43 7.10 3.61
CA SER A 82 11.36 7.14 2.48
C SER A 82 11.24 8.49 1.77
N GLU A 83 12.32 9.25 1.77
CA GLU A 83 12.36 10.54 1.08
C GLU A 83 12.54 10.36 -0.44
N LYS A 84 12.03 11.30 -1.23
CA LYS A 84 12.34 11.36 -2.66
C LYS A 84 13.83 11.65 -2.83
N ILE A 85 14.49 10.92 -3.72
CA ILE A 85 15.87 11.17 -4.11
C ILE A 85 15.93 12.57 -4.74
N LYS A 86 16.89 13.40 -4.30
CA LYS A 86 17.22 14.64 -5.00
C LYS A 86 17.76 14.30 -6.40
N PRO A 87 17.38 15.02 -7.46
CA PRO A 87 17.98 14.82 -8.76
C PRO A 87 19.52 14.92 -8.62
N HIS A 88 20.23 13.96 -9.19
CA HIS A 88 21.70 13.77 -9.11
C HIS A 88 22.28 13.06 -7.88
N SER A 89 21.49 12.49 -6.98
CA SER A 89 22.01 11.62 -5.94
C SER A 89 21.49 10.19 -6.09
N TRP A 90 22.41 9.24 -6.30
CA TRP A 90 22.09 7.81 -6.28
C TRP A 90 22.00 7.36 -4.82
N GLN A 91 20.79 7.24 -4.28
CA GLN A 91 20.59 6.63 -2.97
C GLN A 91 19.61 5.46 -3.12
N ASN A 92 20.02 4.30 -2.64
CA ASN A 92 19.11 3.20 -2.43
C ASN A 92 18.03 3.65 -1.43
N ILE A 93 16.80 3.80 -1.89
CA ILE A 93 15.65 4.00 -1.00
C ILE A 93 15.30 2.62 -0.45
N PRO A 94 15.62 2.31 0.80
CA PRO A 94 15.31 1.01 1.36
C PRO A 94 13.78 0.82 1.38
N TRP A 95 13.33 -0.32 0.90
CA TRP A 95 11.97 -0.86 1.00
C TRP A 95 10.90 -0.30 0.04
N ARG A 96 11.08 0.85 -0.58
CA ARG A 96 10.11 1.37 -1.55
C ARG A 96 9.94 0.43 -2.75
N TRP A 97 11.01 -0.09 -3.28
CA TRP A 97 11.01 -1.00 -4.41
C TRP A 97 10.25 -2.31 -4.12
N VAL A 98 10.15 -2.72 -2.85
CA VAL A 98 9.41 -3.94 -2.45
C VAL A 98 7.92 -3.78 -2.75
N VAL A 99 7.33 -2.64 -2.39
CA VAL A 99 5.94 -2.31 -2.68
C VAL A 99 5.71 -2.20 -4.18
N GLU A 100 6.59 -1.50 -4.89
CA GLU A 100 6.53 -1.35 -6.36
C GLU A 100 6.59 -2.70 -7.05
N ARG A 101 7.46 -3.60 -6.59
CA ARG A 101 7.56 -4.97 -7.10
C ARG A 101 6.28 -5.75 -6.88
N THR A 102 5.67 -5.66 -5.71
CA THR A 102 4.41 -6.34 -5.41
C THR A 102 3.28 -5.84 -6.31
N PHE A 103 3.17 -4.54 -6.52
CA PHE A 103 2.23 -4.00 -7.50
C PHE A 103 2.51 -4.48 -8.93
N SER A 104 3.78 -4.58 -9.32
CA SER A 104 4.15 -5.14 -10.62
C SER A 104 3.66 -6.59 -10.76
N TRP A 105 3.81 -7.42 -9.74
CA TRP A 105 3.29 -8.79 -9.75
C TRP A 105 1.77 -8.84 -9.89
N LEU A 106 1.06 -7.98 -9.17
CA LEU A 106 -0.39 -7.89 -9.25
C LEU A 106 -0.86 -7.44 -10.64
N ASN A 107 -0.14 -6.52 -11.26
CA ASN A 107 -0.47 -6.01 -12.59
C ASN A 107 -0.31 -7.06 -13.72
N HIS A 108 0.39 -8.15 -13.50
CA HIS A 108 0.44 -9.28 -14.44
C HIS A 108 -0.89 -10.04 -14.50
N SER A 109 -1.74 -9.89 -13.51
CA SER A 109 -3.09 -10.45 -13.52
C SER A 109 -4.01 -9.59 -14.39
N ARG A 110 -4.55 -10.17 -15.46
CA ARG A 110 -5.48 -9.46 -16.38
C ARG A 110 -6.66 -8.84 -15.64
N ARG A 111 -7.17 -9.49 -14.61
CA ARG A 111 -8.30 -9.02 -13.80
C ARG A 111 -7.98 -7.76 -13.00
N LEU A 112 -6.71 -7.50 -12.73
CA LEU A 112 -6.25 -6.34 -11.97
C LEU A 112 -5.70 -5.21 -12.83
N SER A 113 -5.66 -5.37 -14.16
CA SER A 113 -5.21 -4.32 -15.09
C SER A 113 -6.08 -3.07 -15.01
N LYS A 114 -7.35 -3.24 -14.73
CA LYS A 114 -8.33 -2.20 -14.38
C LYS A 114 -9.19 -2.71 -13.21
N ASP A 115 -9.95 -1.82 -12.58
CA ASP A 115 -10.93 -2.22 -11.59
C ASP A 115 -12.26 -2.57 -12.30
N TYR A 116 -12.48 -3.87 -12.48
CA TYR A 116 -13.68 -4.41 -13.10
C TYR A 116 -14.76 -4.76 -12.07
N GLU A 117 -14.46 -4.63 -10.78
CA GLU A 117 -15.34 -5.11 -9.73
C GLU A 117 -16.40 -4.08 -9.36
N ILE A 118 -17.61 -4.56 -9.06
CA ILE A 118 -18.73 -3.70 -8.65
C ILE A 118 -18.49 -3.15 -7.24
N SER A 119 -18.00 -3.99 -6.33
CA SER A 119 -17.76 -3.60 -4.93
C SER A 119 -16.27 -3.52 -4.58
N SER A 120 -15.92 -2.72 -3.60
CA SER A 120 -14.57 -2.67 -3.04
C SER A 120 -14.16 -3.99 -2.39
N THR A 121 -15.09 -4.72 -1.81
CA THR A 121 -14.86 -6.05 -1.22
C THR A 121 -14.45 -7.06 -2.29
N SER A 122 -15.14 -7.10 -3.42
CA SER A 122 -14.77 -7.96 -4.55
C SER A 122 -13.41 -7.60 -5.11
N SER A 123 -13.11 -6.29 -5.23
CA SER A 123 -11.81 -5.81 -5.66
C SER A 123 -10.68 -6.25 -4.71
N THR A 124 -10.89 -6.13 -3.41
CA THR A 124 -9.96 -6.63 -2.38
C THR A 124 -9.73 -8.13 -2.50
N THR A 125 -10.80 -8.90 -2.66
CA THR A 125 -10.73 -10.36 -2.82
C THR A 125 -9.94 -10.76 -4.06
N MET A 126 -10.15 -10.08 -5.18
CA MET A 126 -9.39 -10.34 -6.42
C MET A 126 -7.89 -10.06 -6.28
N ILE A 127 -7.52 -9.03 -5.52
CA ILE A 127 -6.12 -8.74 -5.21
C ILE A 127 -5.50 -9.88 -4.40
N ILE A 128 -6.20 -10.37 -3.38
CA ILE A 128 -5.73 -11.48 -2.54
C ILE A 128 -5.57 -12.75 -3.37
N ILE A 129 -6.55 -13.12 -4.20
CA ILE A 129 -6.50 -14.30 -5.07
C ILE A 129 -5.32 -14.20 -6.03
N SER A 130 -5.12 -13.06 -6.68
CA SER A 130 -4.01 -12.83 -7.60
C SER A 130 -2.66 -12.95 -6.91
N HIS A 131 -2.57 -12.48 -5.67
CA HIS A 131 -1.34 -12.60 -4.88
C HIS A 131 -1.04 -14.05 -4.49
N ILE A 132 -2.05 -14.80 -4.05
CA ILE A 132 -1.94 -16.24 -3.77
C ILE A 132 -1.44 -16.99 -5.01
N HIS A 133 -2.05 -16.73 -6.16
CA HIS A 133 -1.61 -17.32 -7.42
C HIS A 133 -0.12 -17.01 -7.70
N THR A 134 0.29 -15.76 -7.53
CA THR A 134 1.69 -15.34 -7.74
C THR A 134 2.64 -16.08 -6.80
N LEU A 135 2.27 -16.28 -5.55
CA LEU A 135 3.09 -17.01 -4.58
C LEU A 135 3.20 -18.49 -4.94
N LEU A 136 2.08 -19.11 -5.32
CA LEU A 136 2.06 -20.53 -5.72
C LEU A 136 2.92 -20.79 -6.97
N CYS A 137 2.93 -19.88 -7.93
CA CYS A 137 3.78 -20.00 -9.12
C CYS A 137 5.28 -19.83 -8.84
N ARG A 138 5.67 -19.44 -7.64
CA ARG A 138 7.06 -19.21 -7.22
C ARG A 138 7.59 -20.28 -6.27
N LEU A 139 6.74 -21.20 -5.86
CA LEU A 139 7.14 -22.40 -5.12
C LEU A 139 7.76 -23.43 -6.05
#